data_c104be31b9cc67dff10b18f172341631
#
_entry.id   c104be31b9cc67dff10b18f172341631
#
_cell.length_a   1.000
_cell.length_b   1.000
_cell.length_c   1.000
_cell.angle_alpha   90.00
_cell.angle_beta   90.00
_cell.angle_gamma   90.00
#
_symmetry.space_group_name_H-M   'P 1'
#
loop_
_entity.id
_entity.type
_entity.pdbx_description
1 polymer ?
#
loop_
_entity_poly.entity_id
_entity_poly.type
_entity_poly.pdbx_seq_one_letter_code
_entity_poly.pdbx_strand_id
1 'polypeptide(L)'
;MRIECQGCIWKIPDMIQKGKFVVIEGVDGSGKTTQFNLLLERLKKKYKKILVADFPRYYDSVWGKMVGEFLNGKYGKFESVDPLLTVLPYMIDQYTWGRDIGKKWIDKGGTVVSNRYFTSNVHQIAKLKGRARKMYRDWLWPTGYKELGIIKPDLVIFLDVPPKISLKLIKEKRGRAYLKGKKKDAAERNRKHQLEAYKEYLFTIRNNSFWTKARCTTKSKIDLPEIIHERVWKKVSKIL
;
A
#
# COMPACT_ATOMS: atom_id res chain seq x y z
N MET A 1 16.36 -20.02 27.55
CA MET A 1 17.67 -20.11 28.23
C MET A 1 17.45 -19.66 29.66
N ARG A 2 17.59 -20.55 30.62
CA ARG A 2 17.50 -20.23 32.08
C ARG A 2 18.89 -19.84 32.53
N ILE A 3 19.02 -18.67 33.11
CA ILE A 3 20.23 -18.28 33.83
C ILE A 3 19.86 -18.36 35.31
N GLU A 4 20.35 -19.39 36.00
CA GLU A 4 20.17 -19.53 37.43
C GLU A 4 21.28 -18.77 38.15
N CYS A 5 20.92 -17.80 38.95
CA CYS A 5 21.76 -17.22 39.95
C CYS A 5 21.09 -17.48 41.29
N GLN A 6 21.88 -17.88 42.33
CA GLN A 6 21.36 -18.29 43.62
C GLN A 6 20.42 -17.21 44.24
N GLY A 7 19.13 -17.52 44.27
CA GLY A 7 18.11 -16.76 45.02
C GLY A 7 17.20 -15.78 44.23
N CYS A 8 17.39 -15.54 42.92
CA CYS A 8 16.51 -14.65 42.16
C CYS A 8 16.09 -15.32 40.86
N ILE A 9 14.81 -15.68 40.75
CA ILE A 9 14.21 -16.08 39.46
C ILE A 9 13.85 -14.81 38.72
N TRP A 10 14.75 -14.32 37.87
CA TRP A 10 14.42 -13.28 36.92
C TRP A 10 13.59 -13.92 35.79
N LYS A 11 12.26 -13.74 35.82
CA LYS A 11 11.45 -13.93 34.65
C LYS A 11 11.91 -12.91 33.62
N ILE A 12 12.63 -13.34 32.58
CA ILE A 12 12.83 -12.51 31.39
C ILE A 12 11.42 -12.18 30.91
N PRO A 13 11.00 -10.90 30.84
CA PRO A 13 9.69 -10.56 30.28
C PRO A 13 9.59 -11.23 28.92
N ASP A 14 8.48 -11.93 28.65
CA ASP A 14 8.19 -12.46 27.31
C ASP A 14 8.45 -11.31 26.33
N MET A 15 9.46 -11.45 25.47
CA MET A 15 9.76 -10.44 24.47
C MET A 15 8.49 -10.28 23.65
N ILE A 16 7.76 -9.16 23.85
CA ILE A 16 6.54 -8.88 23.10
C ILE A 16 6.93 -8.97 21.63
N GLN A 17 6.44 -10.00 20.95
CA GLN A 17 6.69 -10.17 19.54
C GLN A 17 6.19 -8.90 18.83
N LYS A 18 7.11 -8.19 18.17
CA LYS A 18 6.79 -6.97 17.45
C LYS A 18 5.70 -7.25 16.42
N GLY A 19 4.67 -6.41 16.40
CA GLY A 19 3.59 -6.52 15.44
C GLY A 19 4.05 -6.42 14.00
N LYS A 20 3.17 -6.74 13.07
CA LYS A 20 3.47 -6.77 11.63
C LYS A 20 2.71 -5.71 10.86
N PHE A 21 3.31 -5.23 9.80
CA PHE A 21 2.68 -4.25 8.89
C PHE A 21 2.61 -4.81 7.47
N VAL A 22 1.39 -5.10 7.01
CA VAL A 22 1.08 -5.62 5.67
C VAL A 22 0.38 -4.54 4.84
N VAL A 23 0.82 -4.37 3.60
CA VAL A 23 0.22 -3.42 2.65
C VAL A 23 -0.26 -4.16 1.41
N ILE A 24 -1.47 -3.85 0.96
CA ILE A 24 -2.02 -4.30 -0.32
C ILE A 24 -1.85 -3.19 -1.35
N GLU A 25 -1.14 -3.50 -2.42
CA GLU A 25 -0.84 -2.59 -3.52
C GLU A 25 -1.34 -3.13 -4.86
N GLY A 26 -1.44 -2.24 -5.83
CA GLY A 26 -1.83 -2.58 -7.19
C GLY A 26 -2.27 -1.37 -7.98
N VAL A 27 -2.29 -1.50 -9.30
CA VAL A 27 -2.86 -0.49 -10.20
C VAL A 27 -4.36 -0.32 -9.98
N ASP A 28 -4.94 0.76 -10.48
CA ASP A 28 -6.38 0.97 -10.34
C ASP A 28 -7.15 -0.10 -11.10
N GLY A 29 -8.25 -0.57 -10.49
CA GLY A 29 -9.03 -1.70 -11.02
C GLY A 29 -8.43 -3.09 -10.77
N SER A 30 -7.35 -3.22 -9.98
CA SER A 30 -6.74 -4.52 -9.68
C SER A 30 -7.46 -5.34 -8.59
N GLY A 31 -8.56 -4.84 -8.02
CA GLY A 31 -9.31 -5.55 -6.98
C GLY A 31 -8.76 -5.37 -5.56
N LYS A 32 -7.95 -4.32 -5.29
CA LYS A 32 -7.37 -4.05 -3.97
C LYS A 32 -8.40 -4.09 -2.85
N THR A 33 -9.48 -3.34 -2.96
CA THR A 33 -10.53 -3.27 -1.92
C THR A 33 -11.14 -4.64 -1.63
N THR A 34 -11.37 -5.45 -2.66
CA THR A 34 -11.90 -6.81 -2.50
C THR A 34 -10.92 -7.68 -1.73
N GLN A 35 -9.65 -7.71 -2.13
CA GLN A 35 -8.63 -8.52 -1.46
C GLN A 35 -8.31 -8.02 -0.05
N PHE A 36 -8.35 -6.72 0.14
CA PHE A 36 -8.19 -6.10 1.45
C PHE A 36 -9.28 -6.54 2.42
N ASN A 37 -10.55 -6.49 2.00
CA ASN A 37 -11.68 -6.91 2.83
C ASN A 37 -11.62 -8.40 3.16
N LEU A 38 -11.37 -9.27 2.18
CA LEU A 38 -11.21 -10.71 2.39
C LEU A 38 -10.06 -11.01 3.38
N LEU A 39 -8.95 -10.28 3.24
CA LEU A 39 -7.82 -10.43 4.15
C LEU A 39 -8.18 -10.01 5.58
N LEU A 40 -8.89 -8.89 5.74
CA LEU A 40 -9.34 -8.40 7.05
C LEU A 40 -10.30 -9.37 7.72
N GLU A 41 -11.29 -9.91 6.99
CA GLU A 41 -12.23 -10.90 7.53
C GLU A 41 -11.49 -12.15 8.03
N ARG A 42 -10.51 -12.65 7.25
CA ARG A 42 -9.73 -13.82 7.64
C ARG A 42 -8.82 -13.56 8.84
N LEU A 43 -8.18 -12.38 8.88
CA LEU A 43 -7.31 -11.98 9.99
C LEU A 43 -8.09 -11.79 11.29
N LYS A 44 -9.24 -11.10 11.26
CA LYS A 44 -10.07 -10.87 12.44
C LYS A 44 -10.58 -12.16 13.09
N LYS A 45 -10.74 -13.25 12.32
CA LYS A 45 -11.09 -14.58 12.86
C LYS A 45 -9.94 -15.24 13.61
N LYS A 46 -8.67 -14.86 13.31
CA LYS A 46 -7.47 -15.52 13.88
C LYS A 46 -6.71 -14.67 14.90
N TYR A 47 -6.77 -13.34 14.76
CA TYR A 47 -5.95 -12.40 15.52
C TYR A 47 -6.82 -11.32 16.17
N LYS A 48 -6.59 -11.07 17.46
CA LYS A 48 -7.37 -10.09 18.23
C LYS A 48 -6.94 -8.64 18.00
N LYS A 49 -5.65 -8.43 17.65
CA LYS A 49 -5.05 -7.08 17.54
C LYS A 49 -4.79 -6.73 16.08
N ILE A 50 -5.85 -6.35 15.34
CA ILE A 50 -5.76 -5.89 13.96
C ILE A 50 -6.13 -4.41 13.87
N LEU A 51 -5.22 -3.59 13.32
CA LEU A 51 -5.46 -2.20 12.97
C LEU A 51 -5.59 -2.07 11.45
N VAL A 52 -6.62 -1.38 11.04
CA VAL A 52 -6.91 -1.09 9.63
C VAL A 52 -6.40 0.29 9.29
N ALA A 53 -5.72 0.41 8.15
CA ALA A 53 -5.34 1.70 7.57
C ALA A 53 -5.74 1.75 6.09
N ASP A 54 -6.10 2.93 5.62
CA ASP A 54 -6.42 3.18 4.21
C ASP A 54 -5.83 4.54 3.81
N PHE A 55 -5.05 4.56 2.76
CA PHE A 55 -4.38 5.78 2.32
C PHE A 55 -4.73 6.13 0.86
N PRO A 56 -4.81 7.44 0.59
CA PRO A 56 -4.70 8.60 1.49
C PRO A 56 -5.90 8.71 2.46
N ARG A 57 -5.68 9.28 3.65
CA ARG A 57 -6.72 9.50 4.66
C ARG A 57 -7.56 10.73 4.31
N TYR A 58 -8.36 10.62 3.26
CA TYR A 58 -9.08 11.76 2.65
C TYR A 58 -9.97 12.54 3.62
N TYR A 59 -10.48 11.90 4.65
CA TYR A 59 -11.45 12.49 5.59
C TYR A 59 -10.87 12.72 6.98
N ASP A 60 -9.78 12.03 7.33
CA ASP A 60 -9.24 12.00 8.69
C ASP A 60 -7.95 12.80 8.84
N SER A 61 -7.47 13.41 7.76
CA SER A 61 -6.21 14.15 7.74
C SER A 61 -6.27 15.32 6.78
N VAL A 62 -5.73 16.46 7.21
CA VAL A 62 -5.55 17.65 6.33
C VAL A 62 -4.72 17.29 5.10
N TRP A 63 -3.69 16.47 5.27
CA TRP A 63 -2.81 16.03 4.20
C TRP A 63 -3.48 15.07 3.24
N GLY A 64 -4.27 14.13 3.76
CA GLY A 64 -5.10 13.24 2.94
C GLY A 64 -6.17 14.01 2.14
N LYS A 65 -6.78 15.04 2.75
CA LYS A 65 -7.70 15.95 2.05
C LYS A 65 -6.99 16.69 0.91
N MET A 66 -5.79 17.23 1.14
CA MET A 66 -4.99 17.89 0.12
C MET A 66 -4.66 16.94 -1.04
N VAL A 67 -4.35 15.67 -0.75
CA VAL A 67 -4.19 14.63 -1.77
C VAL A 67 -5.48 14.45 -2.58
N GLY A 68 -6.64 14.39 -1.94
CA GLY A 68 -7.93 14.29 -2.60
C GLY A 68 -8.21 15.47 -3.53
N GLU A 69 -7.91 16.68 -3.08
CA GLU A 69 -8.01 17.90 -3.88
C GLU A 69 -7.09 17.88 -5.10
N PHE A 70 -5.84 17.42 -4.93
CA PHE A 70 -4.89 17.21 -6.02
C PHE A 70 -5.42 16.21 -7.06
N LEU A 71 -5.88 15.05 -6.61
CA LEU A 71 -6.42 14.01 -7.50
C LEU A 71 -7.69 14.44 -8.24
N ASN A 72 -8.44 15.38 -7.67
CA ASN A 72 -9.59 16.03 -8.31
C ASN A 72 -9.21 17.19 -9.24
N GLY A 73 -7.91 17.50 -9.38
CA GLY A 73 -7.39 18.50 -10.30
C GLY A 73 -7.44 19.95 -9.81
N LYS A 74 -7.64 20.17 -8.50
CA LYS A 74 -7.67 21.52 -7.90
C LYS A 74 -6.36 22.29 -8.10
N TYR A 75 -5.24 21.57 -8.13
CA TYR A 75 -3.88 22.14 -8.30
C TYR A 75 -3.31 21.93 -9.69
N GLY A 76 -4.13 21.56 -10.67
CA GLY A 76 -3.74 21.29 -12.04
C GLY A 76 -3.93 19.83 -12.46
N LYS A 77 -3.56 19.51 -13.71
CA LYS A 77 -3.66 18.14 -14.21
C LYS A 77 -2.63 17.25 -13.52
N PHE A 78 -3.01 16.03 -13.19
CA PHE A 78 -2.16 15.04 -12.50
C PHE A 78 -0.77 14.90 -13.14
N GLU A 79 -0.70 14.91 -14.47
CA GLU A 79 0.53 14.72 -15.23
C GLU A 79 1.44 15.96 -15.25
N SER A 80 0.88 17.16 -15.05
CA SER A 80 1.59 18.43 -15.16
C SER A 80 2.14 18.97 -13.84
N VAL A 81 1.64 18.47 -12.71
CA VAL A 81 2.15 18.91 -11.41
C VAL A 81 3.43 18.12 -11.08
N ASP A 82 4.44 18.85 -10.64
CA ASP A 82 5.75 18.27 -10.32
C ASP A 82 5.63 17.13 -9.28
N PRO A 83 6.23 15.96 -9.54
CA PRO A 83 6.21 14.83 -8.62
C PRO A 83 6.78 15.13 -7.23
N LEU A 84 7.75 16.03 -7.11
CA LEU A 84 8.31 16.47 -5.81
C LEU A 84 7.27 17.21 -4.97
N LEU A 85 6.48 18.08 -5.60
CA LEU A 85 5.41 18.81 -4.90
C LEU A 85 4.25 17.90 -4.54
N THR A 86 3.88 16.99 -5.45
CA THR A 86 2.73 16.11 -5.23
C THR A 86 2.97 15.01 -4.22
N VAL A 87 4.22 14.60 -4.00
CA VAL A 87 4.53 13.54 -3.03
C VAL A 87 4.48 14.00 -1.58
N LEU A 88 4.73 15.28 -1.31
CA LEU A 88 4.81 15.82 0.04
C LEU A 88 3.55 15.57 0.89
N PRO A 89 2.34 15.90 0.44
CA PRO A 89 1.13 15.61 1.22
C PRO A 89 0.96 14.11 1.51
N TYR A 90 1.32 13.22 0.57
CA TYR A 90 1.30 11.78 0.82
C TYR A 90 2.29 11.37 1.92
N MET A 91 3.53 11.89 1.86
CA MET A 91 4.57 11.57 2.84
C MET A 91 4.17 12.04 4.24
N ILE A 92 3.65 13.26 4.35
CA ILE A 92 3.23 13.82 5.64
C ILE A 92 2.01 13.08 6.20
N ASP A 93 1.05 12.69 5.35
CA ASP A 93 -0.11 11.90 5.75
C ASP A 93 0.32 10.56 6.38
N GLN A 94 1.24 9.85 5.74
CA GLN A 94 1.75 8.57 6.22
C GLN A 94 2.67 8.71 7.44
N TYR A 95 3.50 9.75 7.48
CA TYR A 95 4.34 10.06 8.62
C TYR A 95 3.53 10.35 9.87
N THR A 96 2.54 11.26 9.77
CA THR A 96 1.71 11.64 10.92
C THR A 96 0.90 10.45 11.44
N TRP A 97 0.31 9.65 10.57
CA TRP A 97 -0.36 8.41 10.98
C TRP A 97 0.61 7.44 11.67
N GLY A 98 1.80 7.27 11.12
CA GLY A 98 2.82 6.39 11.67
C GLY A 98 3.23 6.81 13.09
N ARG A 99 3.50 8.11 13.29
CA ARG A 99 3.86 8.70 14.58
C ARG A 99 2.74 8.59 15.63
N ASP A 100 1.52 8.90 15.23
CA ASP A 100 0.41 9.08 16.17
C ASP A 100 -0.27 7.74 16.53
N ILE A 101 -0.35 6.80 15.57
CA ILE A 101 -1.14 5.58 15.68
C ILE A 101 -0.32 4.33 15.36
N GLY A 102 0.25 4.25 14.15
CA GLY A 102 0.80 3.02 13.58
C GLY A 102 1.91 2.41 14.40
N LYS A 103 2.91 3.23 14.77
CA LYS A 103 4.06 2.76 15.56
C LYS A 103 3.65 2.22 16.92
N LYS A 104 2.78 2.94 17.61
CA LYS A 104 2.28 2.54 18.96
C LYS A 104 1.56 1.19 18.91
N TRP A 105 0.84 0.92 17.83
CA TRP A 105 0.12 -0.33 17.64
C TRP A 105 1.06 -1.52 17.36
N ILE A 106 2.02 -1.32 16.46
CA ILE A 106 3.03 -2.32 16.09
C ILE A 106 3.92 -2.65 17.28
N ASP A 107 4.36 -1.65 18.05
CA ASP A 107 5.21 -1.84 19.24
C ASP A 107 4.50 -2.65 20.34
N LYS A 108 3.15 -2.62 20.39
CA LYS A 108 2.31 -3.45 21.27
C LYS A 108 1.99 -4.84 20.71
N GLY A 109 2.67 -5.28 19.65
CA GLY A 109 2.47 -6.58 19.04
C GLY A 109 1.23 -6.69 18.15
N GLY A 110 0.61 -5.56 17.79
CA GLY A 110 -0.57 -5.55 16.92
C GLY A 110 -0.22 -5.58 15.44
N THR A 111 -1.02 -6.25 14.63
CA THR A 111 -0.86 -6.27 13.18
C THR A 111 -1.60 -5.12 12.52
N VAL A 112 -0.93 -4.43 11.60
CA VAL A 112 -1.52 -3.41 10.73
C VAL A 112 -1.74 -3.99 9.35
N VAL A 113 -2.92 -3.74 8.77
CA VAL A 113 -3.21 -4.02 7.36
C VAL A 113 -3.65 -2.75 6.68
N SER A 114 -2.97 -2.37 5.62
CA SER A 114 -3.26 -1.14 4.88
C SER A 114 -3.67 -1.42 3.43
N ASN A 115 -4.69 -0.71 2.99
CA ASN A 115 -4.99 -0.52 1.58
C ASN A 115 -4.21 0.70 1.09
N ARG A 116 -3.18 0.47 0.26
CA ARG A 116 -2.18 1.47 -0.13
C ARG A 116 -1.34 1.99 1.05
N TYR A 117 -0.24 2.66 0.75
CA TYR A 117 0.64 3.32 1.71
C TYR A 117 1.66 4.20 0.98
N PHE A 118 2.77 4.53 1.63
CA PHE A 118 3.93 5.21 1.02
C PHE A 118 4.42 4.52 -0.24
N THR A 119 4.26 3.23 -0.31
CA THR A 119 4.52 2.34 -1.45
C THR A 119 3.76 2.72 -2.72
N SER A 120 2.60 3.38 -2.63
CA SER A 120 1.84 3.92 -3.78
C SER A 120 2.53 5.09 -4.48
N ASN A 121 3.58 5.68 -3.89
CA ASN A 121 4.38 6.72 -4.56
C ASN A 121 5.14 6.21 -5.81
N VAL A 122 5.12 4.91 -6.07
CA VAL A 122 5.41 4.33 -7.40
C VAL A 122 4.69 5.10 -8.53
N HIS A 123 3.48 5.60 -8.29
CA HIS A 123 2.75 6.42 -9.23
C HIS A 123 3.42 7.77 -9.53
N GLN A 124 4.11 8.37 -8.56
CA GLN A 124 4.86 9.61 -8.77
C GLN A 124 6.16 9.32 -9.56
N ILE A 125 6.85 8.24 -9.23
CA ILE A 125 8.03 7.77 -9.97
C ILE A 125 7.67 7.52 -11.44
N ALA A 126 6.49 6.93 -11.70
CA ALA A 126 6.02 6.58 -13.03
C ALA A 126 5.72 7.79 -13.94
N LYS A 127 5.57 9.00 -13.40
CA LYS A 127 5.45 10.25 -14.18
C LYS A 127 6.77 10.59 -14.90
N LEU A 128 7.89 10.20 -14.34
CA LEU A 128 9.23 10.54 -14.83
C LEU A 128 9.75 9.49 -15.80
N LYS A 129 10.85 9.83 -16.52
CA LYS A 129 11.52 8.94 -17.47
C LYS A 129 13.03 9.01 -17.31
N GLY A 130 13.73 8.00 -17.83
CA GLY A 130 15.17 7.98 -17.93
C GLY A 130 15.90 8.33 -16.63
N ARG A 131 16.88 9.22 -16.71
CA ARG A 131 17.71 9.66 -15.57
C ARG A 131 16.87 10.30 -14.45
N ALA A 132 15.88 11.13 -14.78
CA ALA A 132 15.02 11.78 -13.79
C ALA A 132 14.22 10.76 -12.96
N ARG A 133 13.68 9.69 -13.58
CA ARG A 133 13.01 8.60 -12.88
C ARG A 133 13.94 7.89 -11.90
N LYS A 134 15.19 7.61 -12.34
CA LYS A 134 16.18 6.98 -11.46
C LYS A 134 16.52 7.87 -10.27
N MET A 135 16.87 9.13 -10.51
CA MET A 135 17.21 10.07 -9.44
C MET A 135 16.10 10.24 -8.42
N TYR A 136 14.85 10.36 -8.91
CA TYR A 136 13.67 10.51 -8.04
C TYR A 136 13.43 9.25 -7.19
N ARG A 137 13.61 8.05 -7.74
CA ARG A 137 13.50 6.79 -7.01
C ARG A 137 14.57 6.66 -5.95
N ASP A 138 15.82 7.01 -6.30
CA ASP A 138 16.96 6.93 -5.41
C ASP A 138 16.83 7.93 -4.23
N TRP A 139 16.12 9.03 -4.44
CA TRP A 139 15.77 10.01 -3.41
C TRP A 139 14.55 9.58 -2.57
N LEU A 140 13.46 9.18 -3.20
CA LEU A 140 12.16 8.98 -2.55
C LEU A 140 12.20 7.96 -1.40
N TRP A 141 12.73 6.78 -1.68
CA TRP A 141 12.68 5.70 -0.69
C TRP A 141 13.57 5.94 0.53
N PRO A 142 14.83 6.37 0.39
CA PRO A 142 15.65 6.74 1.54
C PRO A 142 15.04 7.91 2.34
N THR A 143 14.60 8.97 1.66
CA THR A 143 14.00 10.12 2.33
C THR A 143 12.76 9.72 3.15
N GLY A 144 11.85 8.93 2.59
CA GLY A 144 10.68 8.49 3.34
C GLY A 144 11.02 7.57 4.50
N TYR A 145 11.78 6.52 4.27
CA TYR A 145 12.00 5.47 5.27
C TYR A 145 13.11 5.76 6.27
N LYS A 146 14.19 6.45 5.87
CA LYS A 146 15.35 6.70 6.73
C LYS A 146 15.33 8.09 7.35
N GLU A 147 15.11 9.13 6.53
CA GLU A 147 15.20 10.52 6.99
C GLU A 147 13.92 10.94 7.73
N LEU A 148 12.73 10.71 7.15
CA LEU A 148 11.46 11.05 7.78
C LEU A 148 10.96 9.97 8.76
N GLY A 149 11.46 8.75 8.70
CA GLY A 149 11.04 7.68 9.59
C GLY A 149 9.61 7.19 9.31
N ILE A 150 9.11 7.30 8.08
CA ILE A 150 7.86 6.64 7.68
C ILE A 150 8.00 5.15 7.93
N ILE A 151 7.03 4.52 8.59
CA ILE A 151 7.11 3.10 8.96
C ILE A 151 7.28 2.25 7.71
N LYS A 152 8.35 1.46 7.66
CA LYS A 152 8.56 0.51 6.57
C LYS A 152 7.70 -0.73 6.79
N PRO A 153 6.88 -1.16 5.81
CA PRO A 153 6.10 -2.39 5.90
C PRO A 153 6.99 -3.63 6.02
N ASP A 154 6.51 -4.65 6.73
CA ASP A 154 7.12 -5.98 6.73
C ASP A 154 6.84 -6.72 5.42
N LEU A 155 5.66 -6.46 4.82
CA LEU A 155 5.24 -7.10 3.57
C LEU A 155 4.36 -6.18 2.73
N VAL A 156 4.72 -6.00 1.48
CA VAL A 156 3.88 -5.36 0.46
C VAL A 156 3.47 -6.39 -0.57
N ILE A 157 2.16 -6.57 -0.74
CA ILE A 157 1.59 -7.49 -1.73
C ILE A 157 1.03 -6.70 -2.90
N PHE A 158 1.68 -6.78 -4.01
CA PHE A 158 1.20 -6.22 -5.27
C PHE A 158 0.24 -7.21 -5.95
N LEU A 159 -0.98 -6.77 -6.22
CA LEU A 159 -1.94 -7.52 -7.02
C LEU A 159 -1.57 -7.42 -8.50
N ASP A 160 -0.96 -8.48 -9.02
CA ASP A 160 -0.43 -8.54 -10.38
C ASP A 160 -1.56 -8.76 -11.39
N VAL A 161 -2.24 -7.65 -11.75
CA VAL A 161 -3.26 -7.58 -12.79
C VAL A 161 -2.71 -6.77 -13.97
N PRO A 162 -2.55 -7.39 -15.14
CA PRO A 162 -2.07 -6.68 -16.33
C PRO A 162 -2.95 -5.46 -16.67
N PRO A 163 -2.37 -4.32 -17.11
CA PRO A 163 -3.10 -3.08 -17.34
C PRO A 163 -4.28 -3.21 -18.29
N LYS A 164 -4.19 -4.07 -19.32
CA LYS A 164 -5.30 -4.35 -20.24
C LYS A 164 -6.53 -4.89 -19.52
N ILE A 165 -6.31 -5.77 -18.53
CA ILE A 165 -7.39 -6.39 -17.74
C ILE A 165 -7.91 -5.38 -16.69
N SER A 166 -7.04 -4.71 -15.96
CA SER A 166 -7.46 -3.74 -14.94
C SER A 166 -8.30 -2.60 -15.54
N LEU A 167 -7.93 -2.09 -16.72
CA LEU A 167 -8.71 -1.08 -17.44
C LEU A 167 -10.08 -1.60 -17.90
N LYS A 168 -10.20 -2.88 -18.26
CA LYS A 168 -11.48 -3.51 -18.55
C LYS A 168 -12.35 -3.56 -17.30
N LEU A 169 -11.81 -4.01 -16.17
CA LEU A 169 -12.52 -4.06 -14.89
C LEU A 169 -12.99 -2.68 -14.41
N ILE A 170 -12.19 -1.64 -14.63
CA ILE A 170 -12.60 -0.26 -14.34
C ILE A 170 -13.83 0.12 -15.17
N LYS A 171 -13.85 -0.18 -16.46
CA LYS A 171 -14.99 0.12 -17.35
C LYS A 171 -16.25 -0.62 -16.93
N GLU A 172 -16.14 -1.91 -16.61
CA GLU A 172 -17.27 -2.73 -16.16
C GLU A 172 -17.85 -2.23 -14.82
N LYS A 173 -16.99 -1.84 -13.88
CA LYS A 173 -17.42 -1.22 -12.62
C LYS A 173 -18.15 0.11 -12.85
N ARG A 174 -17.78 0.85 -13.89
CA ARG A 174 -18.46 2.10 -14.28
C ARG A 174 -19.86 1.86 -14.85
N GLY A 175 -20.02 0.84 -15.71
CA GLY A 175 -21.33 0.49 -16.27
C GLY A 175 -22.35 0.04 -15.20
N ARG A 176 -21.85 -0.46 -14.05
CA ARG A 176 -22.65 -0.76 -12.84
C ARG A 176 -22.85 0.44 -11.92
N ALA A 177 -22.39 1.63 -12.35
CA ALA A 177 -22.17 2.71 -11.41
C ALA A 177 -23.43 3.44 -11.03
N TYR A 178 -23.85 3.15 -9.88
CA TYR A 178 -24.44 4.01 -8.87
C TYR A 178 -23.52 5.15 -8.40
N LEU A 179 -22.49 5.49 -9.15
CA LEU A 179 -21.61 6.62 -8.87
C LEU A 179 -22.25 7.91 -9.34
N LYS A 180 -23.45 8.19 -8.86
CA LYS A 180 -24.02 9.52 -8.89
C LYS A 180 -23.02 10.47 -8.20
N GLY A 181 -22.40 11.34 -8.99
CA GLY A 181 -21.70 12.54 -8.51
C GLY A 181 -20.22 12.42 -8.12
N LYS A 182 -19.58 11.25 -8.03
CA LYS A 182 -18.14 11.19 -7.77
C LYS A 182 -17.35 11.36 -9.06
N LYS A 183 -16.74 12.53 -9.22
CA LYS A 183 -15.71 12.77 -10.25
C LYS A 183 -14.61 11.75 -10.04
N LYS A 184 -14.13 11.13 -11.13
CA LYS A 184 -13.01 10.20 -11.06
C LYS A 184 -11.75 10.93 -10.71
N ASP A 185 -10.94 10.22 -9.95
CA ASP A 185 -9.54 10.52 -9.76
C ASP A 185 -8.86 10.74 -11.13
N ALA A 186 -8.16 11.87 -11.27
CA ALA A 186 -7.49 12.21 -12.52
C ALA A 186 -6.48 11.14 -12.96
N ALA A 187 -5.83 10.45 -12.01
CA ALA A 187 -4.88 9.36 -12.28
C ALA A 187 -5.54 8.12 -12.90
N GLU A 188 -6.80 7.82 -12.52
CA GLU A 188 -7.54 6.68 -13.08
C GLU A 188 -7.85 6.85 -14.58
N ARG A 189 -7.88 8.08 -15.09
CA ARG A 189 -8.18 8.38 -16.50
C ARG A 189 -6.99 8.16 -17.41
N ASN A 190 -5.79 8.19 -16.87
CA ASN A 190 -4.58 8.15 -17.67
C ASN A 190 -4.08 6.73 -17.91
N ARG A 191 -4.48 6.12 -19.02
CA ARG A 191 -4.04 4.77 -19.41
C ARG A 191 -2.54 4.62 -19.53
N LYS A 192 -1.84 5.65 -20.04
CA LYS A 192 -0.39 5.63 -20.21
C LYS A 192 0.30 5.60 -18.86
N HIS A 193 -0.21 6.41 -17.92
CA HIS A 193 0.28 6.45 -16.56
C HIS A 193 0.09 5.09 -15.85
N GLN A 194 -1.08 4.45 -15.98
CA GLN A 194 -1.32 3.13 -15.39
C GLN A 194 -0.34 2.07 -15.92
N LEU A 195 0.01 2.12 -17.20
CA LEU A 195 1.01 1.21 -17.77
C LEU A 195 2.40 1.48 -17.19
N GLU A 196 2.81 2.74 -17.09
CA GLU A 196 4.11 3.10 -16.53
C GLU A 196 4.18 2.77 -15.02
N ALA A 197 3.10 3.00 -14.27
CA ALA A 197 3.00 2.61 -12.87
C ALA A 197 3.12 1.08 -12.70
N TYR A 198 2.47 0.29 -13.54
CA TYR A 198 2.58 -1.16 -13.51
C TYR A 198 4.03 -1.64 -13.75
N LYS A 199 4.72 -1.07 -14.74
CA LYS A 199 6.13 -1.37 -14.99
C LYS A 199 7.01 -1.00 -13.78
N GLU A 200 6.74 0.13 -13.17
CA GLU A 200 7.49 0.61 -12.00
C GLU A 200 7.22 -0.27 -10.77
N TYR A 201 5.99 -0.75 -10.56
CA TYR A 201 5.70 -1.75 -9.53
C TYR A 201 6.53 -3.02 -9.75
N LEU A 202 6.56 -3.55 -10.97
CA LEU A 202 7.37 -4.75 -11.27
C LEU A 202 8.87 -4.52 -11.06
N PHE A 203 9.36 -3.32 -11.38
CA PHE A 203 10.74 -2.95 -11.09
C PHE A 203 11.00 -2.90 -9.58
N THR A 204 10.13 -2.23 -8.83
CA THR A 204 10.24 -2.09 -7.36
C THR A 204 10.23 -3.44 -6.67
N ILE A 205 9.36 -4.37 -7.09
CA ILE A 205 9.28 -5.73 -6.54
C ILE A 205 10.61 -6.50 -6.72
N ARG A 206 11.25 -6.36 -7.88
CA ARG A 206 12.53 -7.06 -8.14
C ARG A 206 13.68 -6.56 -7.28
N ASN A 207 13.61 -5.31 -6.82
CA ASN A 207 14.69 -4.63 -6.12
C ASN A 207 14.45 -4.45 -4.62
N ASN A 208 13.37 -5.03 -4.07
CA ASN A 208 13.03 -4.86 -2.65
C ASN A 208 12.47 -6.16 -2.04
N SER A 209 13.17 -6.72 -1.07
CA SER A 209 12.85 -8.01 -0.46
C SER A 209 11.52 -8.07 0.30
N PHE A 210 11.04 -6.93 0.82
CA PHE A 210 9.76 -6.85 1.52
C PHE A 210 8.55 -6.69 0.57
N TRP A 211 8.80 -6.69 -0.74
CA TRP A 211 7.75 -6.71 -1.76
C TRP A 211 7.56 -8.11 -2.34
N THR A 212 6.33 -8.44 -2.65
CA THR A 212 5.97 -9.64 -3.41
C THR A 212 4.77 -9.38 -4.29
N LYS A 213 4.53 -10.25 -5.26
CA LYS A 213 3.33 -10.15 -6.10
C LYS A 213 2.41 -11.36 -5.93
N ALA A 214 1.11 -11.10 -5.88
CA ALA A 214 0.08 -12.13 -6.00
C ALA A 214 -0.44 -12.14 -7.43
N ARG A 215 -0.24 -13.23 -8.15
CA ARG A 215 -0.80 -13.40 -9.50
C ARG A 215 -2.33 -13.40 -9.41
N CYS A 216 -2.97 -12.55 -10.23
CA CYS A 216 -4.42 -12.38 -10.21
C CYS A 216 -5.10 -12.90 -11.49
N THR A 217 -4.33 -13.47 -12.41
CA THR A 217 -4.84 -13.91 -13.73
C THR A 217 -4.33 -15.28 -14.10
N THR A 218 -5.17 -16.07 -14.76
CA THR A 218 -4.82 -17.34 -15.39
C THR A 218 -5.30 -17.31 -16.85
N LYS A 219 -4.45 -17.72 -17.80
CA LYS A 219 -4.75 -17.69 -19.25
C LYS A 219 -5.35 -16.34 -19.69
N SER A 220 -4.75 -15.23 -19.25
CA SER A 220 -5.17 -13.85 -19.56
C SER A 220 -6.60 -13.46 -19.10
N LYS A 221 -7.20 -14.22 -18.20
CA LYS A 221 -8.48 -13.91 -17.54
C LYS A 221 -8.25 -13.64 -16.07
N ILE A 222 -9.04 -12.72 -15.49
CA ILE A 222 -9.02 -12.49 -14.05
C ILE A 222 -9.54 -13.73 -13.33
N ASP A 223 -8.84 -14.15 -12.28
CA ASP A 223 -9.28 -15.26 -11.43
C ASP A 223 -10.38 -14.81 -10.46
N LEU A 224 -11.10 -15.76 -9.89
CA LEU A 224 -12.09 -15.48 -8.85
C LEU A 224 -11.43 -14.83 -7.63
N PRO A 225 -12.13 -13.95 -6.92
CA PRO A 225 -11.59 -13.26 -5.75
C PRO A 225 -11.02 -14.21 -4.69
N GLU A 226 -11.65 -15.35 -4.46
CA GLU A 226 -11.26 -16.36 -3.48
C GLU A 226 -9.93 -17.03 -3.86
N ILE A 227 -9.73 -17.32 -5.15
CA ILE A 227 -8.48 -17.91 -5.66
C ILE A 227 -7.32 -16.91 -5.50
N ILE A 228 -7.56 -15.64 -5.79
CA ILE A 228 -6.57 -14.58 -5.58
C ILE A 228 -6.29 -14.44 -4.08
N HIS A 229 -7.34 -14.48 -3.25
CA HIS A 229 -7.21 -14.38 -1.81
C HIS A 229 -6.34 -15.49 -1.21
N GLU A 230 -6.45 -16.73 -1.65
CA GLU A 230 -5.57 -17.80 -1.18
C GLU A 230 -4.10 -17.55 -1.52
N ARG A 231 -3.82 -16.96 -2.68
CA ARG A 231 -2.45 -16.55 -3.03
C ARG A 231 -1.95 -15.39 -2.17
N VAL A 232 -2.81 -14.45 -1.82
CA VAL A 232 -2.50 -13.36 -0.87
C VAL A 232 -2.25 -13.93 0.51
N TRP A 233 -3.18 -14.77 1.00
CA TRP A 233 -3.08 -15.40 2.31
C TRP A 233 -1.80 -16.22 2.50
N LYS A 234 -1.43 -17.03 1.52
CA LYS A 234 -0.19 -17.82 1.54
C LYS A 234 1.07 -16.97 1.78
N LYS A 235 1.03 -15.69 1.43
CA LYS A 235 2.15 -14.76 1.65
C LYS A 235 2.09 -14.08 3.01
N VAL A 236 0.91 -13.66 3.42
CA VAL A 236 0.68 -13.02 4.71
C VAL A 236 0.94 -13.98 5.86
N SER A 237 0.44 -15.23 5.77
CA SER A 237 0.59 -16.23 6.83
C SER A 237 2.02 -16.67 7.10
N LYS A 238 2.98 -16.32 6.24
CA LYS A 238 4.41 -16.63 6.46
C LYS A 238 5.11 -15.64 7.39
N ILE A 239 4.51 -14.47 7.61
CA ILE A 239 5.12 -13.42 8.41
C ILE A 239 4.37 -13.14 9.72
N LEU A 240 3.15 -13.68 9.85
CA LEU A 240 2.32 -13.64 11.06
C LEU A 240 2.51 -14.89 11.90
#